data_642e285609d2b9da9073f6e9bdcb5731
#
_entry.id   642e285609d2b9da9073f6e9bdcb5731
#
_cell.length_a   1.000
_cell.length_b   1.000
_cell.length_c   1.000
_cell.angle_alpha   90.00
_cell.angle_beta   90.00
_cell.angle_gamma   90.00
#
_symmetry.space_group_name_H-M   'P 1'
#
loop_
_entity.id
_entity.type
_entity.pdbx_description
1 polymer ?
#
loop_
_entity_poly.entity_id
_entity_poly.type
_entity_poly.pdbx_seq_one_letter_code
_entity_poly.pdbx_strand_id
1 'polypeptide(L)' 'SVPEAVYLADRVVILKDGRVSLDERIDLPRPRDIRSVAFQDYVDLFSHQIADVAIEEAVIAE' A
#
# COMPACT_ATOMS: atom_id res chain seq x y z
N SER A 1 3.48 4.74 7.29
CA SER A 1 3.97 5.18 5.99
C SER A 1 3.72 4.12 4.93
N VAL A 2 3.57 4.53 3.69
CA VAL A 2 3.34 3.60 2.58
C VAL A 2 4.52 2.65 2.37
N PRO A 3 5.78 3.11 2.34
CA PRO A 3 6.91 2.20 2.19
C PRO A 3 6.99 1.15 3.30
N GLU A 4 6.69 1.51 4.54
CA GLU A 4 6.66 0.55 5.64
C GLU A 4 5.57 -0.50 5.45
N ALA A 5 4.39 -0.09 5.01
CA ALA A 5 3.31 -1.03 4.74
C ALA A 5 3.71 -2.04 3.66
N VAL A 6 4.32 -1.58 2.57
CA VAL A 6 4.80 -2.48 1.51
C VAL A 6 5.90 -3.40 2.01
N TYR A 7 6.74 -2.93 2.90
CA TYR A 7 7.83 -3.74 3.45
C TYR A 7 7.34 -4.83 4.39
N LEU A 8 6.36 -4.53 5.23
CA LEU A 8 5.95 -5.39 6.33
C LEU A 8 4.70 -6.22 6.05
N ALA A 9 3.77 -5.70 5.27
CA ALA A 9 2.46 -6.30 5.11
C ALA A 9 2.45 -7.41 4.05
N ASP A 10 1.51 -8.35 4.22
CA ASP A 10 1.16 -9.31 3.19
C ASP A 10 0.04 -8.78 2.29
N ARG A 11 -0.75 -7.84 2.82
CA ARG A 11 -1.93 -7.29 2.16
C ARG A 11 -2.15 -5.87 2.65
N VAL A 12 -2.49 -4.97 1.72
CA VAL A 12 -2.80 -3.58 2.03
C VAL A 12 -4.22 -3.26 1.56
N VAL A 13 -5.01 -2.71 2.47
CA VAL A 13 -6.37 -2.27 2.18
C VAL A 13 -6.43 -0.76 2.40
N ILE A 14 -6.92 -0.04 1.41
CA ILE A 14 -7.11 1.41 1.49
C ILE A 14 -8.60 1.70 1.55
N LEU A 15 -9.00 2.47 2.56
CA LEU A 15 -10.37 2.90 2.74
C LEU A 15 -10.52 4.35 2.30
N LYS A 16 -11.63 4.62 1.64
CA LYS A 16 -12.00 5.97 1.20
C LYS A 16 -13.49 6.15 1.45
N ASP A 17 -13.83 7.18 2.20
CA ASP A 17 -15.23 7.48 2.56
C ASP A 17 -15.93 6.26 3.19
N GLY A 18 -15.23 5.54 4.05
CA GLY A 18 -15.76 4.36 4.74
C GLY A 18 -15.88 3.12 3.87
N ARG A 19 -15.34 3.14 2.65
CA ARG A 19 -15.40 2.02 1.73
C ARG A 19 -14.01 1.57 1.31
N VAL A 20 -13.90 0.29 0.92
CA VAL A 20 -12.67 -0.22 0.36
C VAL A 20 -12.46 0.40 -1.03
N SER A 21 -11.39 1.16 -1.18
CA SER A 21 -10.97 1.76 -2.43
C SER A 21 -9.99 0.85 -3.16
N LEU A 22 -9.12 0.19 -2.42
CA LEU A 22 -8.13 -0.72 -2.95
C LEU A 22 -7.90 -1.84 -1.94
N ASP A 23 -7.76 -3.05 -2.44
CA ASP A 23 -7.41 -4.23 -1.64
C ASP A 23 -6.39 -5.00 -2.45
N GLU A 24 -5.14 -4.94 -2.03
CA GLU A 24 -4.03 -5.48 -2.81
C GLU A 24 -3.14 -6.37 -1.96
N ARG A 25 -2.93 -7.60 -2.42
CA ARG A 25 -1.97 -8.50 -1.81
C ARG A 25 -0.58 -8.16 -2.36
N ILE A 26 0.40 -8.11 -1.46
CA ILE A 26 1.79 -7.81 -1.84
C ILE A 26 2.44 -9.09 -2.34
N ASP A 27 2.61 -9.20 -3.64
CA ASP A 27 3.26 -10.35 -4.28
C ASP A 27 4.75 -10.07 -4.45
N LEU A 28 5.46 -10.05 -3.34
CA LEU A 28 6.91 -9.89 -3.30
C LEU A 28 7.50 -10.95 -2.38
N PRO A 29 8.63 -11.55 -2.77
CA PRO A 29 9.32 -12.50 -1.89
C PRO A 29 9.88 -11.81 -0.66
N ARG A 30 10.22 -12.58 0.36
CA ARG A 30 10.92 -12.09 1.54
C ARG A 30 12.33 -12.64 1.58
N PRO A 31 13.33 -11.88 2.03
CA PRO A 31 13.24 -10.48 2.45
C PRO A 31 12.97 -9.56 1.25
N ARG A 32 12.23 -8.48 1.49
CA ARG A 32 11.87 -7.52 0.43
C ARG A 32 12.99 -6.54 0.20
N ASP A 33 13.33 -6.33 -1.08
CA ASP A 33 14.35 -5.37 -1.48
C ASP A 33 13.69 -4.02 -1.75
N ILE A 34 13.89 -3.06 -0.84
CA ILE A 34 13.31 -1.73 -0.95
C ILE A 34 13.77 -0.94 -2.18
N ARG A 35 14.84 -1.39 -2.82
CA ARG A 35 15.38 -0.75 -4.03
C ARG A 35 14.89 -1.39 -5.31
N SER A 36 14.11 -2.46 -5.23
CA SER A 36 13.62 -3.12 -6.43
C SER A 36 12.51 -2.30 -7.09
N VAL A 37 12.40 -2.45 -8.42
CA VAL A 37 11.32 -1.81 -9.18
C VAL A 37 9.96 -2.33 -8.71
N ALA A 38 9.85 -3.62 -8.45
CA ALA A 38 8.61 -4.22 -8.00
C ALA A 38 8.14 -3.64 -6.66
N PHE A 39 9.06 -3.42 -5.72
CA PHE A 39 8.75 -2.77 -4.44
C PHE A 39 8.26 -1.34 -4.69
N GLN A 40 8.99 -0.58 -5.48
CA GLN A 40 8.65 0.82 -5.76
C GLN A 40 7.32 0.94 -6.50
N ASP A 41 7.00 -0.01 -7.37
CA ASP A 41 5.71 -0.01 -8.08
C ASP A 41 4.54 -0.11 -7.10
N TYR A 42 4.65 -0.94 -6.05
CA TYR A 42 3.62 -0.99 -5.01
C TYR A 42 3.53 0.32 -4.24
N VAL A 43 4.67 0.90 -3.89
CA VAL A 43 4.69 2.21 -3.21
C VAL A 43 3.97 3.27 -4.05
N ASP A 44 4.25 3.30 -5.33
CA ASP A 44 3.64 4.26 -6.26
C ASP A 44 2.14 4.03 -6.39
N LEU A 45 1.71 2.78 -6.51
CA LEU A 45 0.30 2.42 -6.61
C LEU A 45 -0.48 2.94 -5.39
N PHE A 46 0.01 2.62 -4.20
CA PHE A 46 -0.67 3.02 -2.96
C PHE A 46 -0.61 4.52 -2.74
N SER A 47 0.52 5.14 -3.04
CA SER A 47 0.68 6.59 -2.89
C SER A 47 -0.28 7.36 -3.81
N HIS A 48 -0.50 6.87 -5.03
CA HIS A 48 -1.48 7.47 -5.94
C HIS A 48 -2.90 7.36 -5.41
N GLN A 49 -3.27 6.21 -4.86
CA GLN A 49 -4.58 6.02 -4.27
C GLN A 49 -4.82 6.97 -3.09
N ILE A 50 -3.80 7.17 -2.28
CA ILE A 50 -3.87 8.02 -1.10
C ILE A 50 -3.88 9.50 -1.47
N ALA A 51 -3.16 9.91 -2.51
CA ALA A 51 -3.04 11.31 -2.92
C ALA A 51 -4.38 11.95 -3.31
N ASP A 52 -5.33 11.15 -3.79
CA ASP A 52 -6.64 11.64 -4.24
C ASP A 52 -7.70 11.63 -3.14
N VAL A 53 -7.32 11.38 -1.89
CA VAL A 53 -8.25 11.12 -0.80
C VAL A 53 -8.15 12.19 0.26
N ALA A 54 -9.29 12.48 0.90
CA ALA A 54 -9.35 13.37 2.04
C ALA A 54 -8.66 12.74 3.27
N ILE A 55 -8.48 13.53 4.30
CA ILE A 55 -7.65 13.22 5.48
C ILE A 55 -8.14 11.99 6.26
N GLU A 56 -9.41 11.62 6.16
CA GLU A 56 -9.99 10.51 6.92
C GLU A 56 -9.77 9.12 6.28
N GLU A 57 -8.92 9.02 5.29
CA GLU A 57 -8.60 7.70 4.74
C GLU A 57 -7.83 6.84 5.72
N ALA A 58 -7.93 5.53 5.57
CA ALA A 58 -7.16 4.58 6.36
C ALA A 58 -6.44 3.59 5.45
N VAL A 59 -5.20 3.28 5.80
CA VAL A 59 -4.43 2.21 5.18
C VAL A 59 -4.30 1.10 6.21
N ILE A 60 -4.82 -0.07 5.88
CA ILE A 60 -4.78 -1.23 6.75
C ILE A 60 -3.81 -2.22 6.14
N ALA A 61 -2.76 -2.56 6.89
CA ALA A 61 -1.74 -3.51 6.45
C ALA A 61 -1.81 -4.77 7.29
N GLU A 62 -1.88 -5.89 6.63
CA GLU A 62 -1.92 -7.21 7.28
C GLU A 62 -0.62 -7.98 7.05
#